data_a803f6ac12b94313575d43f8ff5475c3
#
_entry.id   a803f6ac12b94313575d43f8ff5475c3
#
_cell.length_a   1.000
_cell.length_b   1.000
_cell.length_c   1.000
_cell.angle_alpha   90.00
_cell.angle_beta   90.00
_cell.angle_gamma   90.00
#
_symmetry.space_group_name_H-M   'P 1'
#
loop_
_entity.id
_entity.type
_entity.pdbx_description
1 polymer ?
#
loop_
_entity_poly.entity_id
_entity_poly.type
_entity_poly.pdbx_seq_one_letter_code
_entity_poly.pdbx_strand_id
1 'polypeptide(L)'
;MVRCSLLLLAVLAAYVASSSAAFVGSKAPEFKAVAVHNDEFKEVSLESFKGKYVVLFFYPLDFTFVCPTELTAYSDRHDEFAAMNAQVLGVSVDSQYAHLQWTRQPRNEGGLGDLAYPLVADLKKEISEAYGVLTDEGIALRGLFIIDKEGVVQHSTINNLAFGRNVEETIRILAAVQHVQANPDVVCPAGWRPGDRTMKPTPKGSKEYFAMVK
;
A
#
# COMPACT_ATOMS: atom_id res chain seq x y z
N MET A 1 -32.96 -37.72 1.72
CA MET A 1 -32.52 -36.78 0.69
C MET A 1 -32.31 -35.33 1.19
N VAL A 2 -32.91 -34.88 2.28
CA VAL A 2 -32.82 -33.51 2.79
C VAL A 2 -31.48 -33.19 3.50
N ARG A 3 -30.80 -34.17 4.11
CA ARG A 3 -29.52 -33.97 4.82
C ARG A 3 -28.30 -33.71 3.94
N CYS A 4 -28.33 -34.19 2.69
CA CYS A 4 -27.20 -34.00 1.77
C CYS A 4 -27.17 -32.60 1.15
N SER A 5 -28.34 -31.97 0.95
CA SER A 5 -28.45 -30.61 0.39
C SER A 5 -28.02 -29.51 1.37
N LEU A 6 -28.19 -29.73 2.68
CA LEU A 6 -27.75 -28.78 3.72
C LEU A 6 -26.22 -28.77 3.90
N LEU A 7 -25.57 -29.91 3.73
CA LEU A 7 -24.11 -29.99 3.78
C LEU A 7 -23.44 -29.33 2.55
N LEU A 8 -24.05 -29.47 1.36
CA LEU A 8 -23.54 -28.78 0.15
C LEU A 8 -23.66 -27.26 0.23
N LEU A 9 -24.76 -26.75 0.78
CA LEU A 9 -24.97 -25.31 0.99
C LEU A 9 -24.01 -24.71 2.04
N ALA A 10 -23.69 -25.46 3.10
CA ALA A 10 -22.73 -25.02 4.10
C ALA A 10 -21.29 -25.00 3.56
N VAL A 11 -20.93 -25.95 2.71
CA VAL A 11 -19.60 -25.99 2.04
C VAL A 11 -19.48 -24.87 1.02
N LEU A 12 -20.52 -24.55 0.24
CA LEU A 12 -20.53 -23.42 -0.68
C LEU A 12 -20.45 -22.06 0.04
N ALA A 13 -21.15 -21.90 1.17
CA ALA A 13 -21.06 -20.69 1.97
C ALA A 13 -19.68 -20.47 2.60
N ALA A 14 -18.99 -21.55 3.00
CA ALA A 14 -17.63 -21.48 3.54
C ALA A 14 -16.59 -21.14 2.44
N TYR A 15 -16.83 -21.53 1.18
CA TYR A 15 -15.92 -21.25 0.06
C TYR A 15 -16.04 -19.82 -0.49
N VAL A 16 -17.19 -19.16 -0.29
CA VAL A 16 -17.41 -17.76 -0.71
C VAL A 16 -16.85 -16.76 0.32
N ALA A 17 -16.52 -17.19 1.54
CA ALA A 17 -16.00 -16.32 2.60
C ALA A 17 -14.49 -16.06 2.55
N SER A 18 -13.77 -16.51 1.50
CA SER A 18 -12.32 -16.51 1.47
C SER A 18 -11.72 -15.96 0.16
N SER A 19 -12.00 -14.73 -0.19
CA SER A 19 -11.08 -13.85 -0.93
C SER A 19 -11.70 -12.46 -1.09
N SER A 20 -11.79 -11.69 -0.04
CA SER A 20 -11.96 -10.25 -0.25
C SER A 20 -10.58 -9.65 -0.50
N ALA A 21 -10.26 -9.38 -1.76
CA ALA A 21 -9.14 -8.52 -2.08
C ALA A 21 -9.23 -7.22 -1.25
N ALA A 22 -8.10 -6.57 -1.00
CA ALA A 22 -8.05 -5.32 -0.26
C ALA A 22 -8.87 -4.23 -0.97
N PHE A 23 -10.02 -3.88 -0.41
CA PHE A 23 -10.88 -2.81 -0.93
C PHE A 23 -10.74 -1.52 -0.12
N VAL A 24 -10.79 -0.38 -0.81
CA VAL A 24 -10.87 0.93 -0.15
C VAL A 24 -12.14 0.97 0.73
N GLY A 25 -11.99 1.43 1.98
CA GLY A 25 -13.03 1.46 2.99
C GLY A 25 -13.18 0.19 3.81
N SER A 26 -12.42 -0.89 3.52
CA SER A 26 -12.39 -2.11 4.31
C SER A 26 -11.11 -2.25 5.14
N LYS A 27 -11.12 -3.16 6.11
CA LYS A 27 -9.89 -3.54 6.82
C LYS A 27 -8.89 -4.13 5.83
N ALA A 28 -7.64 -3.70 5.94
CA ALA A 28 -6.54 -4.26 5.18
C ALA A 28 -6.32 -5.73 5.56
N PRO A 29 -6.04 -6.62 4.60
CA PRO A 29 -5.65 -7.99 4.89
C PRO A 29 -4.43 -8.03 5.81
N GLU A 30 -4.55 -8.75 6.92
CA GLU A 30 -3.43 -8.95 7.84
C GLU A 30 -2.39 -9.86 7.24
N PHE A 31 -1.13 -9.58 7.57
CA PHE A 31 -0.01 -10.44 7.18
C PHE A 31 1.07 -10.47 8.25
N LYS A 32 1.88 -11.52 8.19
CA LYS A 32 3.08 -11.70 9.00
C LYS A 32 4.14 -12.37 8.14
N ALA A 33 5.26 -11.70 7.93
CA ALA A 33 6.32 -12.19 7.05
C ALA A 33 7.70 -11.72 7.50
N VAL A 34 8.75 -12.34 6.95
CA VAL A 34 10.13 -11.89 7.14
C VAL A 34 10.38 -10.70 6.21
N ALA A 35 11.01 -9.67 6.73
CA ALA A 35 11.49 -8.54 5.96
C ALA A 35 12.99 -8.32 6.16
N VAL A 36 13.61 -7.66 5.18
CA VAL A 36 14.99 -7.16 5.25
C VAL A 36 14.97 -5.67 5.56
N HIS A 37 15.71 -5.27 6.59
CA HIS A 37 15.94 -3.86 6.91
C HIS A 37 17.25 -3.71 7.67
N ASN A 38 18.11 -2.78 7.26
CA ASN A 38 19.41 -2.51 7.86
C ASN A 38 20.30 -3.78 7.96
N ASP A 39 20.42 -4.52 6.85
CA ASP A 39 21.17 -5.78 6.77
C ASP A 39 20.69 -6.92 7.69
N GLU A 40 19.51 -6.77 8.33
CA GLU A 40 18.94 -7.74 9.25
C GLU A 40 17.63 -8.32 8.72
N PHE A 41 17.37 -9.58 9.10
CA PHE A 41 16.08 -10.21 8.92
C PHE A 41 15.20 -9.94 10.14
N LYS A 42 14.03 -9.35 9.91
CA LYS A 42 13.06 -9.04 10.97
C LYS A 42 11.68 -9.57 10.56
N GLU A 43 10.97 -10.12 11.54
CA GLU A 43 9.56 -10.41 11.33
C GLU A 43 8.76 -9.12 11.41
N VAL A 44 7.92 -8.87 10.42
CA VAL A 44 7.00 -7.74 10.37
C VAL A 44 5.58 -8.22 10.15
N SER A 45 4.62 -7.52 10.72
CA SER A 45 3.19 -7.72 10.52
C SER A 45 2.51 -6.37 10.38
N LEU A 46 1.32 -6.33 9.78
CA LEU A 46 0.55 -5.09 9.72
C LEU A 46 0.20 -4.58 11.12
N GLU A 47 -0.12 -5.47 12.05
CA GLU A 47 -0.38 -5.17 13.48
C GLU A 47 0.80 -4.46 14.15
N SER A 48 2.06 -4.72 13.73
CA SER A 48 3.25 -4.05 14.28
C SER A 48 3.25 -2.53 14.06
N PHE A 49 2.43 -2.04 13.14
CA PHE A 49 2.33 -0.62 12.77
C PHE A 49 1.00 0.01 13.21
N LYS A 50 0.24 -0.63 14.08
CA LYS A 50 -0.99 -0.08 14.62
C LYS A 50 -0.80 1.32 15.22
N GLY A 51 -1.69 2.24 14.90
CA GLY A 51 -1.57 3.65 15.29
C GLY A 51 -0.67 4.51 14.37
N LYS A 52 -0.08 3.91 13.33
CA LYS A 52 0.59 4.61 12.24
C LYS A 52 -0.19 4.44 10.94
N TYR A 53 0.04 5.32 9.99
CA TYR A 53 -0.32 5.06 8.61
C TYR A 53 0.68 4.07 8.01
N VAL A 54 0.23 3.25 7.05
CA VAL A 54 1.12 2.34 6.33
C VAL A 54 0.97 2.59 4.83
N VAL A 55 2.09 2.84 4.17
CA VAL A 55 2.19 2.86 2.71
C VAL A 55 2.77 1.52 2.29
N LEU A 56 1.89 0.59 1.98
CA LEU A 56 2.23 -0.76 1.54
C LEU A 56 2.24 -0.80 0.02
N PHE A 57 3.39 -1.06 -0.58
CA PHE A 57 3.47 -1.14 -2.03
C PHE A 57 4.13 -2.43 -2.51
N PHE A 58 3.57 -2.98 -3.58
CA PHE A 58 4.01 -4.20 -4.23
C PHE A 58 4.82 -3.87 -5.48
N TYR A 59 5.82 -4.69 -5.78
CA TYR A 59 6.60 -4.62 -7.01
C TYR A 59 6.88 -6.03 -7.56
N PRO A 60 7.08 -6.17 -8.89
CA PRO A 60 7.13 -7.49 -9.52
C PRO A 60 8.26 -8.39 -9.02
N LEU A 61 9.51 -7.98 -9.18
CA LEU A 61 10.69 -8.80 -8.88
C LEU A 61 11.91 -7.94 -8.56
N ASP A 62 12.79 -8.50 -7.73
CA ASP A 62 14.14 -7.99 -7.51
C ASP A 62 14.97 -8.05 -8.80
N PHE A 63 16.06 -7.28 -8.86
CA PHE A 63 17.03 -7.24 -9.96
C PHE A 63 16.42 -6.95 -11.34
N THR A 64 15.36 -6.15 -11.39
CA THR A 64 14.71 -5.71 -12.63
C THR A 64 15.00 -4.23 -12.94
N PHE A 65 14.18 -3.58 -13.78
CA PHE A 65 14.53 -2.30 -14.39
C PHE A 65 13.78 -1.10 -13.81
N VAL A 66 12.44 -1.19 -13.75
CA VAL A 66 11.58 -0.13 -13.19
C VAL A 66 11.60 -0.18 -11.67
N CYS A 67 11.63 -1.40 -11.07
CA CYS A 67 11.50 -1.58 -9.63
C CYS A 67 12.55 -0.80 -8.81
N PRO A 68 13.86 -0.80 -9.14
CA PRO A 68 14.83 -0.04 -8.34
C PRO A 68 14.57 1.46 -8.39
N THR A 69 14.02 1.99 -9.49
CA THR A 69 13.67 3.42 -9.56
C THR A 69 12.56 3.83 -8.62
N GLU A 70 11.57 2.96 -8.40
CA GLU A 70 10.50 3.20 -7.44
C GLU A 70 11.02 3.06 -6.01
N LEU A 71 11.69 1.94 -5.69
CA LEU A 71 12.14 1.64 -4.33
C LEU A 71 13.10 2.72 -3.80
N THR A 72 14.06 3.13 -4.61
CA THR A 72 14.99 4.20 -4.23
C THR A 72 14.28 5.54 -4.08
N ALA A 73 13.30 5.88 -4.94
CA ALA A 73 12.54 7.12 -4.82
C ALA A 73 11.72 7.19 -3.52
N TYR A 74 11.10 6.09 -3.08
CA TYR A 74 10.44 6.02 -1.76
C TYR A 74 11.45 6.14 -0.61
N SER A 75 12.64 5.57 -0.75
CA SER A 75 13.70 5.67 0.25
C SER A 75 14.22 7.11 0.39
N ASP A 76 14.43 7.79 -0.73
CA ASP A 76 14.92 9.17 -0.76
C ASP A 76 13.92 10.18 -0.14
N ARG A 77 12.64 9.82 -0.09
CA ARG A 77 11.57 10.62 0.52
C ARG A 77 11.06 10.06 1.86
N HIS A 78 11.80 9.10 2.45
CA HIS A 78 11.38 8.42 3.70
C HIS A 78 11.10 9.38 4.85
N ASP A 79 11.89 10.42 5.04
CA ASP A 79 11.70 11.38 6.13
C ASP A 79 10.38 12.12 6.04
N GLU A 80 9.86 12.35 4.83
CA GLU A 80 8.54 12.97 4.65
C GLU A 80 7.42 12.03 5.11
N PHE A 81 7.51 10.74 4.78
CA PHE A 81 6.57 9.74 5.29
C PHE A 81 6.67 9.60 6.81
N ALA A 82 7.87 9.58 7.36
CA ALA A 82 8.10 9.51 8.81
C ALA A 82 7.51 10.74 9.54
N ALA A 83 7.69 11.95 8.99
CA ALA A 83 7.09 13.17 9.51
C ALA A 83 5.55 13.15 9.51
N MET A 84 4.96 12.38 8.60
CA MET A 84 3.53 12.13 8.52
C MET A 84 3.06 10.93 9.34
N ASN A 85 3.89 10.41 10.25
CA ASN A 85 3.63 9.20 11.04
C ASN A 85 3.23 8.00 10.15
N ALA A 86 3.90 7.83 9.02
CA ALA A 86 3.63 6.76 8.07
C ALA A 86 4.84 5.83 7.93
N GLN A 87 4.58 4.51 7.92
CA GLN A 87 5.55 3.47 7.64
C GLN A 87 5.43 3.06 6.17
N VAL A 88 6.55 3.08 5.46
CA VAL A 88 6.64 2.54 4.10
C VAL A 88 7.08 1.07 4.18
N LEU A 89 6.45 0.21 3.39
CA LEU A 89 6.80 -1.21 3.25
C LEU A 89 6.78 -1.59 1.77
N GLY A 90 7.88 -2.13 1.26
CA GLY A 90 7.95 -2.72 -0.08
C GLY A 90 7.76 -4.24 0.00
N VAL A 91 6.99 -4.81 -0.92
CA VAL A 91 6.66 -6.25 -0.95
C VAL A 91 6.92 -6.80 -2.34
N SER A 92 7.63 -7.92 -2.44
CA SER A 92 7.66 -8.75 -3.65
C SER A 92 7.63 -10.23 -3.30
N VAL A 93 7.44 -11.06 -4.32
CA VAL A 93 7.42 -12.52 -4.17
C VAL A 93 8.83 -13.14 -4.02
N ASP A 94 9.87 -12.32 -4.00
CA ASP A 94 11.24 -12.77 -3.81
C ASP A 94 11.52 -13.18 -2.36
N SER A 95 12.62 -13.89 -2.17
CA SER A 95 13.05 -14.29 -0.84
C SER A 95 13.78 -13.15 -0.11
N GLN A 96 13.79 -13.21 1.23
CA GLN A 96 14.57 -12.28 2.04
C GLN A 96 16.08 -12.29 1.70
N TYR A 97 16.61 -13.36 1.14
CA TYR A 97 18.00 -13.46 0.72
C TYR A 97 18.25 -12.68 -0.58
N ALA A 98 17.29 -12.69 -1.51
CA ALA A 98 17.34 -11.87 -2.71
C ALA A 98 17.29 -10.38 -2.34
N HIS A 99 16.32 -9.98 -1.51
CA HIS A 99 16.22 -8.61 -0.99
C HIS A 99 17.53 -8.15 -0.34
N LEU A 100 18.11 -8.96 0.57
CA LEU A 100 19.36 -8.62 1.24
C LEU A 100 20.51 -8.41 0.25
N GLN A 101 20.63 -9.27 -0.76
CA GLN A 101 21.67 -9.13 -1.75
C GLN A 101 21.45 -7.89 -2.62
N TRP A 102 20.21 -7.58 -2.96
CA TRP A 102 19.89 -6.42 -3.79
C TRP A 102 20.08 -5.08 -3.06
N THR A 103 19.81 -5.02 -1.75
CA THR A 103 20.13 -3.83 -0.94
C THR A 103 21.64 -3.58 -0.81
N ARG A 104 22.48 -4.61 -0.95
CA ARG A 104 23.95 -4.47 -0.93
C ARG A 104 24.55 -4.05 -2.27
N GLN A 105 23.81 -4.18 -3.35
CA GLN A 105 24.25 -3.76 -4.66
C GLN A 105 24.15 -2.24 -4.80
N PRO A 106 25.19 -1.56 -5.37
CA PRO A 106 25.17 -0.12 -5.58
C PRO A 106 24.05 0.34 -6.53
N ARG A 107 23.46 1.50 -6.27
CA ARG A 107 22.37 2.07 -7.09
C ARG A 107 22.76 2.32 -8.55
N ASN A 108 24.00 2.73 -8.82
CA ASN A 108 24.51 2.94 -10.18
C ASN A 108 24.71 1.64 -10.97
N GLU A 109 24.55 0.49 -10.34
CA GLU A 109 24.57 -0.83 -10.96
C GLU A 109 23.18 -1.50 -10.97
N GLY A 110 22.10 -0.71 -10.74
CA GLY A 110 20.73 -1.23 -10.67
C GLY A 110 20.35 -1.86 -9.34
N GLY A 111 21.21 -1.73 -8.32
CA GLY A 111 20.92 -2.12 -6.95
C GLY A 111 20.09 -1.07 -6.21
N LEU A 112 19.76 -1.37 -4.94
CA LEU A 112 18.99 -0.46 -4.09
C LEU A 112 19.88 0.41 -3.20
N GLY A 113 21.09 -0.09 -2.84
CA GLY A 113 21.84 0.49 -1.74
C GLY A 113 21.06 0.41 -0.43
N ASP A 114 21.44 1.20 0.54
CA ASP A 114 20.71 1.27 1.81
C ASP A 114 19.30 1.83 1.59
N LEU A 115 18.29 1.02 1.93
CA LEU A 115 16.89 1.44 1.95
C LEU A 115 16.47 1.87 3.36
N ALA A 116 15.73 2.97 3.43
CA ALA A 116 15.24 3.53 4.69
C ALA A 116 14.01 2.79 5.26
N TYR A 117 13.51 1.74 4.61
CA TYR A 117 12.31 1.00 5.00
C TYR A 117 12.45 -0.51 4.71
N PRO A 118 11.64 -1.36 5.37
CA PRO A 118 11.70 -2.81 5.21
C PRO A 118 11.24 -3.29 3.83
N LEU A 119 11.93 -4.31 3.27
CA LEU A 119 11.47 -5.13 2.15
C LEU A 119 10.93 -6.46 2.67
N VAL A 120 9.65 -6.68 2.45
CA VAL A 120 8.88 -7.86 2.91
C VAL A 120 8.96 -8.96 1.86
N ALA A 121 9.39 -10.15 2.28
CA ALA A 121 9.49 -11.33 1.43
C ALA A 121 8.15 -12.10 1.42
N ASP A 122 7.40 -12.00 0.33
CA ASP A 122 6.14 -12.73 0.10
C ASP A 122 6.37 -14.00 -0.75
N LEU A 123 7.36 -14.82 -0.36
CA LEU A 123 7.77 -16.02 -1.11
C LEU A 123 6.60 -17.01 -1.35
N LYS A 124 5.62 -17.03 -0.45
CA LYS A 124 4.42 -17.86 -0.58
C LYS A 124 3.31 -17.21 -1.42
N LYS A 125 3.47 -15.93 -1.76
CA LYS A 125 2.52 -15.14 -2.55
C LYS A 125 1.18 -14.87 -1.85
N GLU A 126 1.07 -15.21 -0.58
CA GLU A 126 -0.15 -15.09 0.22
C GLU A 126 -0.55 -13.63 0.42
N ILE A 127 0.43 -12.72 0.58
CA ILE A 127 0.17 -11.28 0.74
C ILE A 127 -0.27 -10.69 -0.59
N SER A 128 0.46 -10.95 -1.67
CA SER A 128 0.12 -10.46 -3.02
C SER A 128 -1.26 -10.94 -3.49
N GLU A 129 -1.63 -12.18 -3.15
CA GLU A 129 -2.96 -12.73 -3.42
C GLU A 129 -4.03 -12.01 -2.59
N ALA A 130 -3.83 -11.87 -1.28
CA ALA A 130 -4.78 -11.20 -0.37
C ALA A 130 -5.04 -9.74 -0.74
N TYR A 131 -4.03 -9.05 -1.29
CA TYR A 131 -4.17 -7.68 -1.77
C TYR A 131 -4.63 -7.58 -3.23
N GLY A 132 -4.89 -8.71 -3.90
CA GLY A 132 -5.44 -8.75 -5.27
C GLY A 132 -4.48 -8.21 -6.33
N VAL A 133 -3.17 -8.35 -6.10
CA VAL A 133 -2.12 -7.87 -7.02
C VAL A 133 -1.31 -9.00 -7.64
N LEU A 134 -1.54 -10.27 -7.25
CA LEU A 134 -0.83 -11.41 -7.82
C LEU A 134 -1.32 -11.67 -9.25
N THR A 135 -0.39 -11.83 -10.19
CA THR A 135 -0.68 -12.23 -11.58
C THR A 135 -0.65 -13.74 -11.75
N ASP A 136 -1.17 -14.23 -12.86
CA ASP A 136 -1.14 -15.67 -13.22
C ASP A 136 0.31 -16.18 -13.39
N GLU A 137 1.26 -15.30 -13.77
CA GLU A 137 2.69 -15.61 -13.84
C GLU A 137 3.34 -15.70 -12.47
N GLY A 138 2.61 -15.38 -11.40
CA GLY A 138 3.05 -15.52 -10.02
C GLY A 138 3.98 -14.40 -9.54
N ILE A 139 3.88 -13.22 -10.12
CA ILE A 139 4.54 -11.98 -9.68
C ILE A 139 3.50 -10.94 -9.30
N ALA A 140 3.88 -9.92 -8.54
CA ALA A 140 2.96 -8.88 -8.15
C ALA A 140 2.88 -7.77 -9.21
N LEU A 141 1.67 -7.26 -9.45
CA LEU A 141 1.46 -5.95 -10.09
C LEU A 141 2.02 -4.83 -9.20
N ARG A 142 2.17 -3.64 -9.74
CA ARG A 142 2.61 -2.47 -8.98
C ARG A 142 1.44 -1.88 -8.18
N GLY A 143 0.97 -2.63 -7.18
CA GLY A 143 -0.07 -2.20 -6.25
C GLY A 143 0.51 -1.27 -5.19
N LEU A 144 -0.27 -0.28 -4.75
CA LEU A 144 0.01 0.57 -3.61
C LEU A 144 -1.28 0.78 -2.82
N PHE A 145 -1.16 0.67 -1.49
CA PHE A 145 -2.26 0.83 -0.56
C PHE A 145 -1.84 1.78 0.55
N ILE A 146 -2.66 2.79 0.82
CA ILE A 146 -2.52 3.65 2.01
C ILE A 146 -3.51 3.15 3.04
N ILE A 147 -2.98 2.67 4.16
CA ILE A 147 -3.73 2.09 5.27
C ILE A 147 -3.66 3.07 6.43
N ASP A 148 -4.79 3.37 7.06
CA ASP A 148 -4.83 4.30 8.18
C ASP A 148 -4.47 3.65 9.54
N LYS A 149 -4.49 4.46 10.58
CA LYS A 149 -4.14 4.07 11.95
C LYS A 149 -5.02 2.97 12.55
N GLU A 150 -6.23 2.84 12.03
CA GLU A 150 -7.23 1.84 12.39
C GLU A 150 -7.11 0.57 11.53
N GLY A 151 -6.18 0.55 10.57
CA GLY A 151 -5.98 -0.57 9.65
C GLY A 151 -7.01 -0.62 8.51
N VAL A 152 -7.62 0.50 8.15
CA VAL A 152 -8.55 0.61 7.03
C VAL A 152 -7.82 1.12 5.78
N VAL A 153 -8.04 0.47 4.64
CA VAL A 153 -7.51 0.94 3.35
C VAL A 153 -8.23 2.22 2.94
N GLN A 154 -7.51 3.32 2.89
CA GLN A 154 -8.04 4.63 2.49
C GLN A 154 -7.83 4.95 1.01
N HIS A 155 -6.82 4.36 0.39
CA HIS A 155 -6.50 4.55 -1.02
C HIS A 155 -5.83 3.31 -1.57
N SER A 156 -6.07 3.03 -2.87
CA SER A 156 -5.32 2.04 -3.62
C SER A 156 -5.11 2.51 -5.06
N THR A 157 -3.94 2.18 -5.62
CA THR A 157 -3.65 2.30 -7.04
C THR A 157 -2.87 1.07 -7.48
N ILE A 158 -3.18 0.53 -8.66
CA ILE A 158 -2.53 -0.66 -9.20
C ILE A 158 -2.14 -0.37 -10.65
N ASN A 159 -0.84 -0.26 -10.89
CA ASN A 159 -0.29 -0.12 -12.23
C ASN A 159 0.08 -1.49 -12.81
N ASN A 160 -0.01 -1.62 -14.12
CA ASN A 160 0.60 -2.75 -14.83
C ASN A 160 2.13 -2.67 -14.76
N LEU A 161 2.81 -3.72 -15.17
CA LEU A 161 4.24 -3.98 -14.95
C LEU A 161 5.19 -2.94 -15.58
N ALA A 162 4.78 -2.32 -16.70
CA ALA A 162 5.68 -1.56 -17.57
C ALA A 162 5.98 -0.11 -17.10
N PHE A 163 5.26 0.44 -16.13
CA PHE A 163 5.42 1.83 -15.71
C PHE A 163 5.31 2.00 -14.19
N GLY A 164 6.22 2.80 -13.63
CA GLY A 164 6.34 3.07 -12.20
C GLY A 164 5.28 4.05 -11.68
N ARG A 165 5.22 4.13 -10.35
CA ARG A 165 4.32 5.03 -9.60
C ARG A 165 5.00 6.36 -9.33
N ASN A 166 4.21 7.34 -8.93
CA ASN A 166 4.67 8.67 -8.55
C ASN A 166 4.65 8.81 -7.02
N VAL A 167 5.83 8.97 -6.41
CA VAL A 167 5.97 9.13 -4.94
C VAL A 167 5.32 10.43 -4.46
N GLU A 168 5.43 11.51 -5.23
CA GLU A 168 4.80 12.81 -4.93
C GLU A 168 3.28 12.67 -4.78
N GLU A 169 2.64 11.90 -5.67
CA GLU A 169 1.21 11.63 -5.59
C GLU A 169 0.86 10.80 -4.36
N THR A 170 1.70 9.83 -3.98
CA THR A 170 1.51 9.06 -2.74
C THR A 170 1.53 9.95 -1.51
N ILE A 171 2.49 10.88 -1.41
CA ILE A 171 2.59 11.85 -0.32
C ILE A 171 1.37 12.78 -0.34
N ARG A 172 0.96 13.27 -1.49
CA ARG A 172 -0.21 14.13 -1.65
C ARG A 172 -1.50 13.46 -1.16
N ILE A 173 -1.72 12.19 -1.56
CA ILE A 173 -2.89 11.42 -1.13
C ILE A 173 -2.84 11.14 0.38
N LEU A 174 -1.69 10.74 0.92
CA LEU A 174 -1.54 10.54 2.37
C LEU A 174 -1.89 11.82 3.15
N ALA A 175 -1.42 12.98 2.68
CA ALA A 175 -1.76 14.26 3.28
C ALA A 175 -3.27 14.56 3.21
N ALA A 176 -3.91 14.25 2.08
CA ALA A 176 -5.36 14.43 1.93
C ALA A 176 -6.15 13.51 2.89
N VAL A 177 -5.74 12.24 3.02
CA VAL A 177 -6.34 11.29 3.97
C VAL A 177 -6.24 11.83 5.41
N GLN A 178 -5.04 12.24 5.81
CA GLN A 178 -4.81 12.80 7.15
C GLN A 178 -5.63 14.06 7.40
N HIS A 179 -5.73 14.92 6.40
CA HIS A 179 -6.48 16.17 6.51
C HIS A 179 -7.96 15.94 6.75
N VAL A 180 -8.61 15.05 5.97
CA VAL A 180 -10.05 14.77 6.14
C VAL A 180 -10.35 13.98 7.41
N GLN A 181 -9.43 13.13 7.87
CA GLN A 181 -9.59 12.43 9.15
C GLN A 181 -9.45 13.38 10.35
N ALA A 182 -8.59 14.39 10.25
CA ALA A 182 -8.45 15.43 11.28
C ALA A 182 -9.57 16.49 11.21
N ASN A 183 -10.27 16.62 10.08
CA ASN A 183 -11.28 17.65 9.84
C ASN A 183 -12.54 17.01 9.19
N PRO A 184 -13.37 16.31 9.96
CA PRO A 184 -14.50 15.52 9.42
C PRO A 184 -15.60 16.36 8.77
N ASP A 185 -15.63 17.67 9.01
CA ASP A 185 -16.64 18.60 8.46
C ASP A 185 -16.29 19.12 7.06
N VAL A 186 -15.14 18.73 6.50
CA VAL A 186 -14.70 19.19 5.17
C VAL A 186 -14.26 18.02 4.29
N VAL A 187 -14.24 18.27 2.98
CA VAL A 187 -13.70 17.35 1.98
C VAL A 187 -12.62 18.02 1.15
N CYS A 188 -11.68 17.24 0.65
CA CYS A 188 -10.62 17.70 -0.25
C CYS A 188 -11.11 17.63 -1.70
N PRO A 189 -11.13 18.74 -2.44
CA PRO A 189 -11.45 18.75 -3.87
C PRO A 189 -10.40 18.00 -4.72
N ALA A 190 -10.69 17.80 -5.99
CA ALA A 190 -9.76 17.20 -6.94
C ALA A 190 -8.42 17.94 -6.96
N GLY A 191 -7.31 17.18 -6.92
CA GLY A 191 -5.95 17.74 -6.94
C GLY A 191 -5.51 18.45 -5.67
N TRP A 192 -6.30 18.45 -4.61
CA TRP A 192 -6.01 19.13 -3.35
C TRP A 192 -4.59 18.82 -2.82
N ARG A 193 -3.94 19.85 -2.32
CA ARG A 193 -2.63 19.80 -1.64
C ARG A 193 -2.71 20.50 -0.28
N PRO A 194 -1.82 20.22 0.66
CA PRO A 194 -1.72 20.97 1.91
C PRO A 194 -1.65 22.48 1.66
N GLY A 195 -2.54 23.22 2.33
CA GLY A 195 -2.70 24.67 2.14
C GLY A 195 -3.79 25.07 1.15
N ASP A 196 -4.29 24.15 0.32
CA ASP A 196 -5.39 24.43 -0.58
C ASP A 196 -6.73 24.51 0.16
N ARG A 197 -7.70 25.16 -0.49
CA ARG A 197 -9.06 25.28 0.04
C ARG A 197 -9.76 23.94 0.09
N THR A 198 -10.50 23.72 1.16
CA THR A 198 -11.41 22.58 1.33
C THR A 198 -12.85 23.00 1.06
N MET A 199 -13.74 22.04 0.99
CA MET A 199 -15.16 22.25 0.72
C MET A 199 -16.01 21.66 1.85
N LYS A 200 -17.05 22.38 2.29
CA LYS A 200 -18.08 21.80 3.17
C LYS A 200 -19.00 20.89 2.36
N PRO A 201 -19.18 19.60 2.73
CA PRO A 201 -19.96 18.63 1.95
C PRO A 201 -21.49 18.80 2.15
N THR A 202 -21.99 20.01 1.94
CA THR A 202 -23.43 20.33 2.01
C THR A 202 -23.86 21.14 0.80
N PRO A 203 -25.14 21.08 0.36
CA PRO A 203 -25.63 21.82 -0.81
C PRO A 203 -25.45 23.35 -0.72
N LYS A 204 -25.48 23.89 0.48
CA LYS A 204 -25.26 25.34 0.72
C LYS A 204 -23.78 25.65 0.87
N GLY A 205 -23.05 24.87 1.70
CA GLY A 205 -21.65 25.13 2.04
C GLY A 205 -20.71 24.94 0.84
N SER A 206 -21.00 24.01 -0.07
CA SER A 206 -20.20 23.80 -1.28
C SER A 206 -20.22 25.00 -2.25
N LYS A 207 -21.29 25.81 -2.24
CA LYS A 207 -21.41 27.01 -3.11
C LYS A 207 -20.34 28.04 -2.76
N GLU A 208 -19.91 28.15 -1.52
CA GLU A 208 -18.83 29.04 -1.10
C GLU A 208 -17.51 28.68 -1.80
N TYR A 209 -17.21 27.40 -1.89
CA TYR A 209 -16.04 26.92 -2.62
C TYR A 209 -16.16 27.21 -4.12
N PHE A 210 -17.27 26.81 -4.75
CA PHE A 210 -17.47 27.00 -6.20
C PHE A 210 -17.48 28.46 -6.63
N ALA A 211 -17.91 29.40 -5.77
CA ALA A 211 -17.85 30.81 -6.06
C ALA A 211 -16.43 31.39 -6.14
N MET A 212 -15.42 30.66 -5.59
CA MET A 212 -14.04 31.12 -5.50
C MET A 212 -13.09 30.41 -6.48
N VAL A 213 -13.52 29.29 -7.07
CA VAL A 213 -12.76 28.57 -8.11
C VAL A 213 -13.40 28.86 -9.47
N LYS A 214 -12.58 29.35 -10.41
CA LYS A 214 -12.99 29.60 -11.78
C LYS A 214 -12.69 28.39 -12.66
#